data_89527e2801a6daaaf3102b019bf56a9e
#
_entry.id   89527e2801a6daaaf3102b019bf56a9e
#
_cell.length_a   1.000
_cell.length_b   1.000
_cell.length_c   1.000
_cell.angle_alpha   90.00
_cell.angle_beta   90.00
_cell.angle_gamma   90.00
#
_symmetry.space_group_name_H-M   'P 1'
#
loop_
_entity.id
_entity.type
_entity.pdbx_description
1 polymer ?
#
loop_
_entity_poly.entity_id
_entity_poly.type
_entity_poly.pdbx_seq_one_letter_code
_entity_poly.pdbx_strand_id
1 'polypeptide(L)'
;MNSLPDTVYFDNAATTWPKPTIVRDAVQKALTIYGANPGRSGHKMGLAASWEIYRSREAVAHFFNLNNPSNVIFVQNCTVALNIVIKGLLKNGGRVIVSDLEHNAVMRPLHALSKDSSIYEVASVSFGNTQETLNSFRK
;
A
#
# COMPACT_ATOMS: atom_id res chain seq x y z
N MET A 1 -25.19 11.97 -13.16
CA MET A 1 -23.71 11.93 -13.08
C MET A 1 -23.20 11.97 -14.50
N ASN A 2 -22.52 13.05 -14.92
CA ASN A 2 -21.91 13.11 -16.23
C ASN A 2 -20.72 12.15 -16.25
N SER A 3 -20.94 10.91 -16.72
CA SER A 3 -19.85 10.08 -17.21
C SER A 3 -19.29 10.77 -18.46
N LEU A 4 -17.98 10.85 -18.58
CA LEU A 4 -17.37 11.20 -19.86
C LEU A 4 -17.85 10.14 -20.86
N PRO A 5 -18.61 10.51 -21.91
CA PRO A 5 -19.14 9.53 -22.85
C PRO A 5 -17.96 8.83 -23.56
N ASP A 6 -18.10 7.54 -23.78
CA ASP A 6 -17.16 6.70 -24.57
C ASP A 6 -15.70 6.67 -24.07
N THR A 7 -15.49 6.88 -22.75
CA THR A 7 -14.14 6.80 -22.18
C THR A 7 -13.80 5.36 -21.84
N VAL A 8 -12.76 4.83 -22.48
CA VAL A 8 -12.13 3.57 -22.10
C VAL A 8 -10.97 3.89 -21.16
N TYR A 9 -11.01 3.33 -19.93
CA TYR A 9 -10.02 3.59 -18.90
C TYR A 9 -9.11 2.39 -18.69
N PHE A 10 -7.82 2.52 -19.01
CA PHE A 10 -6.83 1.46 -18.92
C PHE A 10 -5.84 1.61 -17.74
N ASP A 11 -5.98 2.66 -16.92
CA ASP A 11 -5.04 2.95 -15.84
C ASP A 11 -5.57 2.54 -14.45
N ASN A 12 -6.29 1.42 -14.37
CA ASN A 12 -6.83 0.89 -13.11
C ASN A 12 -5.73 0.49 -12.11
N ALA A 13 -4.52 0.23 -12.55
CA ALA A 13 -3.38 -0.04 -11.69
C ALA A 13 -2.99 1.16 -10.83
N ALA A 14 -3.12 2.37 -11.36
CA ALA A 14 -2.88 3.60 -10.61
C ALA A 14 -4.04 3.92 -9.66
N THR A 15 -5.27 3.82 -10.14
CA THR A 15 -6.49 3.97 -9.34
C THR A 15 -7.69 3.38 -10.06
N THR A 16 -8.54 2.67 -9.34
CA THR A 16 -9.76 2.08 -9.92
C THR A 16 -10.76 3.13 -10.36
N TRP A 17 -11.20 3.09 -11.62
CA TRP A 17 -12.28 3.93 -12.12
C TRP A 17 -13.19 3.13 -13.08
N PRO A 18 -14.53 3.27 -12.98
CA PRO A 18 -15.27 4.04 -11.95
C PRO A 18 -15.13 3.43 -10.56
N LYS A 19 -15.19 4.26 -9.53
CA LYS A 19 -15.19 3.76 -8.15
C LYS A 19 -16.46 2.93 -7.89
N PRO A 20 -16.37 1.71 -7.33
CA PRO A 20 -17.53 0.93 -6.92
C PRO A 20 -18.47 1.73 -6.03
N THR A 21 -19.77 1.49 -6.16
CA THR A 21 -20.78 2.22 -5.37
C THR A 21 -20.55 2.09 -3.87
N ILE A 22 -20.18 0.88 -3.40
CA ILE A 22 -19.87 0.64 -2.00
C ILE A 22 -18.74 1.54 -1.46
N VAL A 23 -17.74 1.84 -2.28
CA VAL A 23 -16.62 2.74 -1.90
C VAL A 23 -17.11 4.18 -1.76
N ARG A 24 -17.93 4.64 -2.71
CA ARG A 24 -18.52 6.00 -2.65
C ARG A 24 -19.41 6.16 -1.42
N ASP A 25 -20.25 5.16 -1.15
CA ASP A 25 -21.16 5.17 -0.01
C ASP A 25 -20.40 5.14 1.32
N ALA A 26 -19.31 4.38 1.41
CA ALA A 26 -18.44 4.35 2.59
C ALA A 26 -17.77 5.72 2.84
N VAL A 27 -17.26 6.37 1.78
CA VAL A 27 -16.67 7.72 1.89
C VAL A 27 -17.74 8.73 2.35
N GLN A 28 -18.94 8.67 1.76
CA GLN A 28 -20.04 9.56 2.19
C GLN A 28 -20.41 9.33 3.65
N LYS A 29 -20.52 8.09 4.11
CA LYS A 29 -20.78 7.77 5.53
C LYS A 29 -19.66 8.29 6.43
N ALA A 30 -18.40 8.14 6.02
CA ALA A 30 -17.27 8.65 6.78
C ALA A 30 -17.35 10.17 7.01
N LEU A 31 -17.75 10.92 5.98
CA LEU A 31 -17.89 12.37 6.06
C LEU A 31 -19.13 12.84 6.86
N THR A 32 -20.23 12.09 6.80
CA THR A 32 -21.54 12.54 7.35
C THR A 32 -21.84 11.93 8.72
N ILE A 33 -21.40 10.70 9.00
CA ILE A 33 -21.74 9.96 10.22
C ILE A 33 -20.55 9.85 11.17
N TYR A 34 -19.36 9.55 10.63
CA TYR A 34 -18.14 9.29 11.42
C TYR A 34 -17.17 10.47 11.43
N GLY A 35 -17.62 11.67 11.07
CA GLY A 35 -16.80 12.88 10.86
C GLY A 35 -16.08 13.43 12.10
N ALA A 36 -15.77 12.59 13.08
CA ALA A 36 -15.04 12.97 14.30
C ALA A 36 -13.67 12.33 14.36
N ASN A 37 -12.78 12.93 15.16
CA ASN A 37 -11.43 12.41 15.34
C ASN A 37 -11.45 11.07 16.11
N PRO A 38 -10.99 9.96 15.53
CA PRO A 38 -10.99 8.64 16.18
C PRO A 38 -10.03 8.55 17.38
N GLY A 39 -9.01 9.43 17.45
CA GLY A 39 -8.06 9.47 18.57
C GLY A 39 -8.61 10.17 19.83
N ARG A 40 -9.81 10.75 19.75
CA ARG A 40 -10.45 11.45 20.87
C ARG A 40 -11.78 10.78 21.23
N SER A 41 -11.71 9.60 21.81
CA SER A 41 -12.84 8.69 22.06
C SER A 41 -13.77 9.11 23.23
N GLY A 42 -13.65 10.34 23.77
CA GLY A 42 -14.48 10.82 24.86
C GLY A 42 -15.97 11.05 24.53
N HIS A 43 -16.40 10.82 23.28
CA HIS A 43 -17.78 10.99 22.83
C HIS A 43 -18.16 9.95 21.76
N LYS A 44 -19.48 9.75 21.57
CA LYS A 44 -20.04 8.69 20.71
C LYS A 44 -19.54 8.74 19.26
N MET A 45 -19.37 9.93 18.68
CA MET A 45 -18.90 10.07 17.30
C MET A 45 -17.43 9.64 17.14
N GLY A 46 -16.55 10.04 18.08
CA GLY A 46 -15.14 9.61 18.06
C GLY A 46 -15.01 8.10 18.25
N LEU A 47 -15.84 7.51 19.10
CA LEU A 47 -15.89 6.06 19.28
C LEU A 47 -16.37 5.35 18.00
N ALA A 48 -17.43 5.87 17.35
CA ALA A 48 -17.91 5.32 16.08
C ALA A 48 -16.82 5.36 14.98
N ALA A 49 -16.09 6.47 14.86
CA ALA A 49 -14.97 6.59 13.93
C ALA A 49 -13.84 5.57 14.24
N SER A 50 -13.52 5.39 15.53
CA SER A 50 -12.52 4.40 15.97
C SER A 50 -12.93 2.98 15.60
N TRP A 51 -14.20 2.62 15.77
CA TRP A 51 -14.74 1.31 15.39
C TRP A 51 -14.66 1.05 13.89
N GLU A 52 -14.94 2.03 13.04
CA GLU A 52 -14.83 1.87 11.58
C GLU A 52 -13.38 1.63 11.13
N ILE A 53 -12.42 2.32 11.75
CA ILE A 53 -10.99 2.06 11.50
C ILE A 53 -10.60 0.66 11.95
N TYR A 54 -11.05 0.23 13.12
CA TYR A 54 -10.75 -1.10 13.63
C TYR A 54 -11.32 -2.20 12.72
N ARG A 55 -12.59 -2.11 12.33
CA ARG A 55 -13.23 -3.04 11.39
C ARG A 55 -12.51 -3.09 10.03
N SER A 56 -12.03 -1.92 9.56
CA SER A 56 -11.25 -1.87 8.32
C SER A 56 -9.92 -2.63 8.46
N ARG A 57 -9.25 -2.51 9.62
CA ARG A 57 -8.05 -3.31 9.93
C ARG A 57 -8.36 -4.80 10.01
N GLU A 58 -9.46 -5.20 10.64
CA GLU A 58 -9.91 -6.59 10.70
C GLU A 58 -10.14 -7.16 9.31
N ALA A 59 -10.84 -6.42 8.43
CA ALA A 59 -11.10 -6.86 7.07
C ALA A 59 -9.81 -7.06 6.26
N VAL A 60 -8.84 -6.13 6.36
CA VAL A 60 -7.54 -6.25 5.71
C VAL A 60 -6.72 -7.39 6.32
N ALA A 61 -6.70 -7.52 7.64
CA ALA A 61 -5.99 -8.61 8.32
C ALA A 61 -6.55 -9.97 7.87
N HIS A 62 -7.86 -10.13 7.82
CA HIS A 62 -8.51 -11.34 7.34
C HIS A 62 -8.15 -11.65 5.88
N PHE A 63 -8.19 -10.64 5.00
CA PHE A 63 -7.85 -10.80 3.58
C PHE A 63 -6.42 -11.30 3.37
N PHE A 64 -5.46 -10.81 4.17
CA PHE A 64 -4.05 -11.21 4.10
C PHE A 64 -3.68 -12.34 5.06
N ASN A 65 -4.66 -12.99 5.71
CA ASN A 65 -4.46 -14.08 6.67
C ASN A 65 -3.51 -13.68 7.84
N LEU A 66 -3.65 -12.46 8.33
CA LEU A 66 -2.92 -11.96 9.50
C LEU A 66 -3.71 -12.25 10.76
N ASN A 67 -3.03 -12.74 11.80
CA ASN A 67 -3.66 -13.11 13.07
C ASN A 67 -4.07 -11.91 13.95
N ASN A 68 -3.51 -10.71 13.67
CA ASN A 68 -3.74 -9.54 14.52
C ASN A 68 -4.01 -8.29 13.67
N PRO A 69 -5.20 -7.67 13.78
CA PRO A 69 -5.53 -6.42 13.11
C PRO A 69 -4.59 -5.25 13.45
N SER A 70 -3.90 -5.30 14.60
CA SER A 70 -2.93 -4.27 15.00
C SER A 70 -1.68 -4.25 14.09
N ASN A 71 -1.44 -5.33 13.34
CA ASN A 71 -0.37 -5.38 12.33
C ASN A 71 -0.73 -4.62 11.05
N VAL A 72 -1.97 -4.15 10.90
CA VAL A 72 -2.42 -3.34 9.77
C VAL A 72 -2.32 -1.86 10.14
N ILE A 73 -1.51 -1.13 9.39
CA ILE A 73 -1.31 0.31 9.58
C ILE A 73 -1.71 1.04 8.31
N PHE A 74 -2.66 1.97 8.43
CA PHE A 74 -3.05 2.83 7.32
C PHE A 74 -2.11 4.03 7.23
N VAL A 75 -1.64 4.30 6.03
CA VAL A 75 -0.81 5.47 5.71
C VAL A 75 -1.41 6.20 4.51
N GLN A 76 -0.89 7.38 4.19
CA GLN A 76 -1.46 8.26 3.16
C GLN A 76 -1.44 7.63 1.76
N ASN A 77 -0.40 6.85 1.42
CA ASN A 77 -0.26 6.20 0.12
C ASN A 77 0.82 5.11 0.15
N CYS A 78 0.90 4.32 -0.92
CA CYS A 78 1.86 3.23 -1.07
C CYS A 78 3.32 3.72 -0.99
N THR A 79 3.64 4.90 -1.54
CA THR A 79 5.00 5.47 -1.47
C THR A 79 5.45 5.69 -0.04
N VAL A 80 4.58 6.22 0.82
CA VAL A 80 4.87 6.40 2.26
C VAL A 80 5.05 5.04 2.94
N ALA A 81 4.18 4.06 2.66
CA ALA A 81 4.28 2.71 3.21
C ALA A 81 5.63 2.07 2.87
N LEU A 82 6.01 2.08 1.59
CA LEU A 82 7.28 1.52 1.12
C LEU A 82 8.49 2.22 1.75
N ASN A 83 8.46 3.55 1.85
CA ASN A 83 9.54 4.29 2.50
C ASN A 83 9.70 3.94 3.98
N ILE A 84 8.59 3.76 4.71
CA ILE A 84 8.62 3.35 6.13
C ILE A 84 9.25 1.97 6.25
N VAL A 85 8.80 1.00 5.45
CA VAL A 85 9.30 -0.39 5.49
C VAL A 85 10.77 -0.44 5.08
N ILE A 86 11.14 0.10 3.93
CA ILE A 86 12.52 0.05 3.40
C ILE A 86 13.50 0.72 4.36
N LYS A 87 13.21 1.95 4.78
CA LYS A 87 14.09 2.69 5.69
C LYS A 87 14.12 2.06 7.09
N GLY A 88 12.99 1.52 7.56
CA GLY A 88 12.90 0.87 8.86
C GLY A 88 13.71 -0.43 8.92
N LEU A 89 13.56 -1.31 7.93
CA LEU A 89 14.25 -2.60 7.88
C LEU A 89 15.76 -2.45 7.62
N LEU A 90 16.14 -1.50 6.76
CA LEU A 90 17.54 -1.31 6.36
C LEU A 90 18.31 -0.29 7.21
N LYS A 91 17.69 0.24 8.27
CA LYS A 91 18.33 1.22 9.16
C LYS A 91 19.67 0.74 9.71
N ASN A 92 19.80 -0.55 10.01
CA ASN A 92 20.99 -1.16 10.59
C ASN A 92 21.78 -2.01 9.59
N GLY A 93 21.62 -1.72 8.30
CA GLY A 93 22.20 -2.51 7.21
C GLY A 93 21.28 -3.67 6.79
N GLY A 94 21.72 -4.42 5.80
CA GLY A 94 20.99 -5.54 5.21
C GLY A 94 21.15 -5.58 3.70
N ARG A 95 20.60 -6.61 3.06
CA ARG A 95 20.55 -6.76 1.60
C ARG A 95 19.12 -6.92 1.14
N VAL A 96 18.80 -6.35 0.00
CA VAL A 96 17.48 -6.44 -0.65
C VAL A 96 17.67 -6.87 -2.09
N ILE A 97 16.82 -7.74 -2.57
CA ILE A 97 16.72 -8.08 -3.99
C ILE A 97 15.46 -7.38 -4.52
N VAL A 98 15.61 -6.66 -5.60
CA VAL A 98 14.52 -5.97 -6.30
C VAL A 98 14.46 -6.42 -7.75
N SER A 99 13.31 -6.28 -8.40
CA SER A 99 13.21 -6.50 -9.83
C SER A 99 13.71 -5.29 -10.63
N ASP A 100 14.03 -5.49 -11.91
CA ASP A 100 14.32 -4.40 -12.86
C ASP A 100 13.05 -3.64 -13.30
N LEU A 101 11.87 -4.06 -12.81
CA LEU A 101 10.58 -3.44 -13.10
C LEU A 101 10.03 -2.58 -11.93
N GLU A 102 10.86 -2.31 -10.93
CA GLU A 102 10.40 -1.62 -9.73
C GLU A 102 9.99 -0.16 -9.98
N HIS A 103 8.95 0.24 -9.25
CA HIS A 103 8.52 1.63 -9.24
C HIS A 103 9.50 2.52 -8.45
N ASN A 104 9.58 3.80 -8.80
CA ASN A 104 10.40 4.80 -8.11
C ASN A 104 10.18 4.88 -6.59
N ALA A 105 9.00 4.50 -6.09
CA ALA A 105 8.71 4.45 -4.66
C ALA A 105 9.57 3.41 -3.92
N VAL A 106 10.07 2.38 -4.62
CA VAL A 106 11.03 1.38 -4.12
C VAL A 106 12.46 1.84 -4.36
N MET A 107 12.78 2.24 -5.60
CA MET A 107 14.16 2.53 -5.99
C MET A 107 14.76 3.78 -5.32
N ARG A 108 13.98 4.85 -5.19
CA ARG A 108 14.48 6.11 -4.58
C ARG A 108 14.97 5.95 -3.14
N PRO A 109 14.21 5.33 -2.21
CA PRO A 109 14.71 5.10 -0.85
C PRO A 109 15.92 4.16 -0.81
N LEU A 110 15.99 3.15 -1.68
CA LEU A 110 17.15 2.25 -1.79
C LEU A 110 18.40 2.99 -2.26
N HIS A 111 18.30 3.79 -3.32
CA HIS A 111 19.41 4.65 -3.78
C HIS A 111 19.87 5.62 -2.69
N ALA A 112 18.94 6.21 -1.93
CA ALA A 112 19.30 7.14 -0.86
C ALA A 112 20.05 6.46 0.30
N LEU A 113 19.78 5.17 0.55
CA LEU A 113 20.45 4.40 1.60
C LEU A 113 21.78 3.79 1.13
N SER A 114 21.98 3.56 -0.18
CA SER A 114 23.14 2.86 -0.72
C SER A 114 24.36 3.77 -1.03
N LYS A 115 24.44 4.95 -0.40
CA LYS A 115 25.51 5.94 -0.69
C LYS A 115 26.94 5.40 -0.58
N ASP A 116 27.17 4.42 0.29
CA ASP A 116 28.51 3.89 0.58
C ASP A 116 28.62 2.36 0.44
N SER A 117 27.54 1.65 0.16
CA SER A 117 27.52 0.20 0.00
C SER A 117 26.35 -0.25 -0.87
N SER A 118 26.56 -1.29 -1.67
CA SER A 118 25.49 -1.93 -2.44
C SER A 118 24.56 -2.69 -1.48
N ILE A 119 23.50 -2.05 -1.04
CA ILE A 119 22.49 -2.66 -0.16
C ILE A 119 21.40 -3.39 -0.94
N TYR A 120 21.35 -3.26 -2.26
CA TYR A 120 20.38 -3.96 -3.10
C TYR A 120 21.02 -4.56 -4.35
N GLU A 121 20.43 -5.63 -4.81
CA GLU A 121 20.73 -6.28 -6.08
C GLU A 121 19.48 -6.27 -6.97
N VAL A 122 19.70 -6.17 -8.28
CA VAL A 122 18.62 -6.14 -9.26
C VAL A 122 18.53 -7.50 -9.93
N ALA A 123 17.38 -8.16 -9.81
CA ALA A 123 17.06 -9.38 -10.53
C ALA A 123 16.26 -9.04 -11.79
N SER A 124 16.67 -9.62 -12.92
CA SER A 124 15.99 -9.37 -14.20
C SER A 124 14.73 -10.21 -14.34
N VAL A 125 13.67 -9.57 -14.83
CA VAL A 125 12.41 -10.23 -15.17
C VAL A 125 12.38 -10.54 -16.66
N SER A 126 12.34 -11.82 -17.01
CA SER A 126 12.24 -12.29 -18.39
C SER A 126 10.77 -12.55 -18.75
N PHE A 127 10.21 -11.71 -19.61
CA PHE A 127 8.83 -11.87 -20.07
C PHE A 127 8.68 -13.17 -20.88
N GLY A 128 7.71 -14.00 -20.47
CA GLY A 128 7.45 -15.29 -21.11
C GLY A 128 8.37 -16.44 -20.67
N ASN A 129 9.37 -16.17 -19.81
CA ASN A 129 10.25 -17.21 -19.26
C ASN A 129 10.33 -17.13 -17.73
N THR A 130 9.39 -17.80 -17.06
CA THR A 130 9.32 -17.84 -15.60
C THR A 130 10.55 -18.46 -14.96
N GLN A 131 11.13 -19.51 -15.59
CA GLN A 131 12.30 -20.18 -15.02
C GLN A 131 13.54 -19.29 -15.02
N GLU A 132 13.75 -18.51 -16.05
CA GLU A 132 14.84 -17.54 -16.13
C GLU A 132 14.68 -16.44 -15.08
N THR A 133 13.46 -15.90 -14.93
CA THR A 133 13.14 -14.96 -13.86
C THR A 133 13.47 -15.52 -12.49
N LEU A 134 13.01 -16.75 -12.17
CA LEU A 134 13.30 -17.39 -10.89
C LEU A 134 14.80 -17.59 -10.67
N ASN A 135 15.55 -17.94 -11.70
CA ASN A 135 17.00 -18.10 -11.61
C ASN A 135 17.72 -16.78 -11.33
N SER A 136 17.20 -15.66 -11.85
CA SER A 136 17.73 -14.32 -11.54
C SER A 136 17.60 -13.94 -10.07
N PHE A 137 16.51 -14.33 -9.42
CA PHE A 137 16.26 -14.07 -7.98
C PHE A 137 17.02 -15.04 -7.04
N ARG A 138 17.62 -16.14 -7.57
CA ARG A 138 18.35 -17.14 -6.77
C ARG A 138 19.85 -16.91 -6.70
N LYS A 139 20.36 -15.97 -7.48
CA LYS A 139 21.79 -15.59 -7.47
C LYS A 139 22.11 -14.74 -6.23
#